data_e454ea547269f295da0b4a5e6d898d68
#
_entry.id   e454ea547269f295da0b4a5e6d898d68
#
_cell.length_a   1.000
_cell.length_b   1.000
_cell.length_c   1.000
_cell.angle_alpha   90.00
_cell.angle_beta   90.00
_cell.angle_gamma   90.00
#
_symmetry.space_group_name_H-M   'P 1'
#
loop_
_entity.id
_entity.type
_entity.pdbx_description
1 polymer ?
#
loop_
_entity_poly.entity_id
_entity_poly.type
_entity_poly.pdbx_seq_one_letter_code
_entity_poly.pdbx_strand_id
1 'polypeptide(L)'
;MKALVYVGEKKLDFREVPNPVVNSGEQLIKVDSAGICGSDMHAYLGHDERRPAPLILGHEASGIILGGDRNGERVAINPLVTCMRCQACISGRENICSTRQIISMAPREG
;
A
#
# COMPACT_ATOMS: atom_id res chain seq x y z
N MET A 1 -2.01 13.37 -8.45
CA MET A 1 -0.68 13.28 -7.80
C MET A 1 0.33 12.61 -8.72
N LYS A 2 1.63 12.76 -8.44
CA LYS A 2 2.66 12.02 -9.17
C LYS A 2 2.92 10.67 -8.54
N ALA A 3 3.05 9.64 -9.38
CA ALA A 3 3.37 8.29 -8.93
C ALA A 3 4.36 7.61 -9.87
N LEU A 4 5.10 6.67 -9.34
CA LEU A 4 5.97 5.78 -10.09
C LEU A 4 5.22 4.47 -10.31
N VAL A 5 4.74 4.26 -11.53
CA VAL A 5 3.88 3.12 -11.89
C VAL A 5 4.72 2.02 -12.54
N TYR A 6 4.65 0.83 -11.98
CA TYR A 6 5.18 -0.37 -12.62
C TYR A 6 4.30 -0.72 -13.83
N VAL A 7 4.86 -0.74 -15.00
CA VAL A 7 4.13 -0.96 -16.27
C VAL A 7 4.55 -2.24 -17.00
N GLY A 8 5.44 -3.01 -16.40
CA GLY A 8 5.91 -4.28 -16.93
C GLY A 8 7.36 -4.57 -16.49
N GLU A 9 7.84 -5.75 -16.81
CA GLU A 9 9.20 -6.20 -16.43
C GLU A 9 10.24 -5.12 -16.72
N LYS A 10 10.96 -4.71 -15.69
CA LYS A 10 12.02 -3.69 -15.70
C LYS A 10 11.60 -2.31 -16.25
N LYS A 11 10.30 -2.02 -16.18
CA LYS A 11 9.74 -0.76 -16.69
C LYS A 11 8.92 -0.05 -15.62
N LEU A 12 9.29 1.18 -15.36
CA LEU A 12 8.58 2.11 -14.48
C LEU A 12 8.24 3.37 -15.28
N ASP A 13 7.07 3.92 -15.04
CA ASP A 13 6.59 5.15 -15.65
C ASP A 13 6.25 6.16 -14.56
N PHE A 14 6.95 7.32 -14.57
CA PHE A 14 6.68 8.41 -13.64
C PHE A 14 5.66 9.36 -14.25
N ARG A 15 4.43 9.31 -13.76
CA ARG A 15 3.30 10.04 -14.35
C ARG A 15 2.32 10.60 -13.33
N GLU A 16 1.45 11.46 -13.80
CA GLU A 16 0.28 11.90 -13.04
C GLU A 16 -0.75 10.76 -12.96
N VAL A 17 -1.28 10.56 -11.77
CA VAL A 17 -2.38 9.64 -11.48
C VAL A 17 -3.44 10.37 -10.63
N PRO A 18 -4.69 9.90 -10.60
CA PRO A 18 -5.71 10.46 -9.71
C PRO A 18 -5.25 10.46 -8.26
N ASN A 19 -5.68 11.45 -7.48
CA ASN A 19 -5.51 11.41 -6.04
C ASN A 19 -6.35 10.27 -5.45
N PRO A 20 -5.86 9.58 -4.40
CA PRO A 20 -6.64 8.55 -3.74
C PRO A 20 -7.92 9.13 -3.12
N VAL A 21 -9.00 8.36 -3.22
CA VAL A 21 -10.28 8.70 -2.58
C VAL A 21 -10.34 7.99 -1.24
N VAL A 22 -10.58 8.77 -0.19
CA VAL A 22 -10.67 8.25 1.19
C VAL A 22 -12.08 7.70 1.43
N ASN A 23 -12.18 6.42 1.74
CA ASN A 23 -13.41 5.77 2.12
C ASN A 23 -13.62 5.79 3.64
N SER A 24 -14.82 5.42 4.09
CA SER A 24 -15.09 5.30 5.53
C SER A 24 -14.11 4.32 6.20
N GLY A 25 -13.48 4.75 7.28
CA GLY A 25 -12.49 3.97 8.02
C GLY A 25 -11.07 4.02 7.45
N GLU A 26 -10.85 4.76 6.37
CA GLU A 26 -9.51 5.00 5.81
C GLU A 26 -8.94 6.35 6.25
N GLN A 27 -7.63 6.48 6.15
CA GLN A 27 -6.90 7.72 6.46
C GLN A 27 -6.09 8.12 5.22
N LEU A 28 -6.12 9.40 4.87
CA LEU A 28 -5.22 9.95 3.86
C LEU A 28 -3.89 10.30 4.50
N ILE A 29 -2.81 9.83 3.91
CA ILE A 29 -1.46 10.10 4.41
C ILE A 29 -0.67 10.85 3.35
N LYS A 30 -0.16 12.02 3.71
CA LYS A 30 0.87 12.69 2.93
C LYS A 30 2.20 12.01 3.20
N VAL A 31 2.68 11.25 2.23
CA VAL A 31 3.93 10.48 2.35
C VAL A 31 5.12 11.42 2.39
N ASP A 32 5.97 11.24 3.39
CA ASP A 32 7.26 11.92 3.55
C ASP A 32 8.41 11.08 3.02
N SER A 33 8.37 9.78 3.32
CA SER A 33 9.44 8.84 2.97
C SER A 33 8.84 7.50 2.60
N ALA A 34 9.41 6.87 1.57
CA ALA A 34 9.06 5.53 1.14
C ALA A 34 10.32 4.67 1.04
N GLY A 35 10.23 3.43 1.50
CA GLY A 35 11.25 2.41 1.36
C GLY A 35 11.05 1.56 0.11
N ILE A 36 12.10 0.85 -0.27
CA ILE A 36 12.06 -0.15 -1.34
C ILE A 36 12.30 -1.51 -0.70
N CYS A 37 11.29 -2.35 -0.68
CA CYS A 37 11.38 -3.72 -0.19
C CYS A 37 11.99 -4.65 -1.26
N GLY A 38 12.62 -5.73 -0.84
CA GLY A 38 13.05 -6.79 -1.76
C GLY A 38 11.91 -7.36 -2.61
N SER A 39 10.68 -7.36 -2.11
CA SER A 39 9.51 -7.79 -2.87
C SER A 39 9.13 -6.83 -4.01
N ASP A 40 9.42 -5.54 -3.89
CA ASP A 40 9.24 -4.57 -4.97
C ASP A 40 10.26 -4.84 -6.10
N MET A 41 11.49 -5.22 -5.74
CA MET A 41 12.50 -5.64 -6.70
C MET A 41 12.09 -6.92 -7.44
N HIS A 42 11.50 -7.90 -6.75
CA HIS A 42 10.96 -9.11 -7.40
C HIS A 42 9.85 -8.76 -8.40
N ALA A 43 8.92 -7.87 -8.02
CA ALA A 43 7.88 -7.40 -8.92
C ALA A 43 8.46 -6.66 -10.13
N TYR A 44 9.39 -5.75 -9.91
CA TYR A 44 10.09 -5.02 -10.98
C TYR A 44 10.78 -5.95 -12.00
N LEU A 45 11.38 -7.04 -11.51
CA LEU A 45 12.03 -8.04 -12.35
C LEU A 45 11.05 -9.04 -13.01
N GLY A 46 9.74 -8.89 -12.79
CA GLY A 46 8.72 -9.78 -13.36
C GLY A 46 8.59 -11.13 -12.66
N HIS A 47 9.13 -11.27 -11.44
CA HIS A 47 9.16 -12.52 -10.70
C HIS A 47 8.03 -12.66 -9.65
N ASP A 48 7.04 -11.77 -9.64
CA ASP A 48 5.91 -11.83 -8.69
C ASP A 48 4.56 -11.69 -9.42
N GLU A 49 3.94 -12.82 -9.71
CA GLU A 49 2.64 -12.90 -10.39
C GLU A 49 1.49 -12.23 -9.60
N ARG A 50 1.68 -11.99 -8.29
CA ARG A 50 0.68 -11.31 -7.44
C ARG A 50 0.68 -9.79 -7.65
N ARG A 51 1.66 -9.28 -8.38
CA ARG A 51 1.82 -7.85 -8.72
C ARG A 51 1.81 -7.64 -10.22
N PRO A 52 0.67 -7.92 -10.89
CA PRO A 52 0.56 -7.70 -12.34
C PRO A 52 0.64 -6.20 -12.66
N ALA A 53 1.29 -5.86 -13.75
CA ALA A 53 1.28 -4.50 -14.27
C ALA A 53 -0.08 -4.17 -14.95
N PRO A 54 -0.56 -2.90 -14.92
CA PRO A 54 0.06 -1.77 -14.22
C PRO A 54 -0.25 -1.76 -12.72
N LEU A 55 0.69 -1.31 -11.89
CA LEU A 55 0.52 -1.23 -10.44
C LEU A 55 1.47 -0.16 -9.87
N ILE A 56 1.01 0.63 -8.91
CA ILE A 56 1.92 1.41 -8.08
C ILE A 56 2.53 0.45 -7.06
N LEU A 57 3.85 0.32 -7.05
CA LEU A 57 4.58 -0.47 -6.07
C LEU A 57 4.89 0.38 -4.83
N GLY A 58 5.30 -0.29 -3.76
CA GLY A 58 5.68 0.34 -2.49
C GLY A 58 4.66 0.07 -1.39
N HIS A 59 5.16 -0.34 -0.23
CA HIS A 59 4.35 -0.66 0.95
C HIS A 59 5.09 -0.35 2.26
N GLU A 60 6.23 0.27 2.15
CA GLU A 60 7.03 0.78 3.27
C GLU A 60 7.02 2.30 3.18
N ALA A 61 6.22 2.97 4.00
CA ALA A 61 6.13 4.41 3.97
C ALA A 61 5.87 5.00 5.34
N SER A 62 6.24 6.26 5.49
CA SER A 62 5.88 7.10 6.62
C SER A 62 5.42 8.46 6.15
N GLY A 63 4.64 9.15 6.96
CA GLY A 63 4.11 10.45 6.59
C GLY A 63 3.22 11.04 7.66
N ILE A 64 2.38 11.96 7.24
CA ILE A 64 1.49 12.73 8.10
C ILE A 64 0.05 12.47 7.68
N ILE A 65 -0.83 12.19 8.64
CA ILE A 65 -2.27 12.04 8.42
C ILE A 65 -2.86 13.40 8.01
N LEU A 66 -3.66 13.40 6.96
CA LEU A 66 -4.41 14.56 6.50
C LEU A 66 -5.90 14.38 6.80
N GLY A 67 -6.45 15.35 7.54
CA GLY A 67 -7.87 15.36 7.88
C GLY A 67 -8.27 14.46 9.05
N GLY A 68 -9.54 14.59 9.47
CA GLY A 68 -10.09 13.88 10.62
C GLY A 68 -9.46 14.27 11.97
N ASP A 69 -9.80 13.49 13.00
CA ASP A 69 -9.38 13.79 14.39
C ASP A 69 -7.87 13.59 14.61
N ARG A 70 -7.22 12.84 13.74
CA ARG A 70 -5.79 12.54 13.80
C ARG A 70 -4.95 13.39 12.85
N ASN A 71 -5.51 14.46 12.32
CA ASN A 71 -4.81 15.35 11.39
C ASN A 71 -3.48 15.86 11.97
N GLY A 72 -2.41 15.73 11.22
CA GLY A 72 -1.07 16.18 11.61
C GLY A 72 -0.24 15.13 12.36
N GLU A 73 -0.80 13.97 12.72
CA GLU A 73 -0.04 12.90 13.36
C GLU A 73 0.96 12.27 12.37
N ARG A 74 2.17 12.03 12.85
CA ARG A 74 3.19 11.26 12.12
C ARG A 74 2.96 9.77 12.31
N VAL A 75 2.97 9.04 11.21
CA VAL A 75 2.70 7.59 11.20
C VAL A 75 3.67 6.84 10.29
N ALA A 76 3.92 5.58 10.63
CA ALA A 76 4.45 4.58 9.71
C ALA A 76 3.31 3.68 9.26
N ILE A 77 3.33 3.26 8.01
CA ILE A 77 2.28 2.43 7.43
C ILE A 77 2.53 0.97 7.76
N ASN A 78 1.51 0.30 8.33
CA ASN A 78 1.45 -1.16 8.31
C ASN A 78 0.77 -1.57 7.00
N PRO A 79 1.47 -2.24 6.07
CA PRO A 79 0.91 -2.57 4.77
C PRO A 79 -0.19 -3.65 4.82
N LEU A 80 -0.37 -4.32 5.96
CA LEU A 80 -1.33 -5.39 6.12
C LEU A 80 -2.73 -4.82 6.40
N VAL A 81 -3.64 -5.02 5.46
CA VAL A 81 -5.06 -4.64 5.59
C VAL A 81 -5.87 -5.88 5.92
N THR A 82 -6.55 -5.88 7.07
CA THR A 82 -7.28 -7.02 7.61
C THR A 82 -8.74 -6.68 7.89
N CYS A 83 -9.59 -7.70 8.08
CA CYS A 83 -11.02 -7.47 8.30
C CYS A 83 -11.36 -7.03 9.74
N MET A 84 -10.42 -7.10 10.68
CA MET A 84 -10.53 -6.72 12.10
C MET A 84 -11.66 -7.43 12.90
N ARG A 85 -12.34 -8.43 12.30
CA ARG A 85 -13.54 -9.08 12.89
C ARG A 85 -13.51 -10.62 12.88
N CYS A 86 -12.65 -11.25 12.10
CA CYS A 86 -12.54 -12.72 12.12
C CYS A 86 -11.81 -13.21 13.38
N GLN A 87 -11.92 -14.50 13.68
CA GLN A 87 -11.30 -15.11 14.86
C GLN A 87 -9.78 -14.83 14.91
N ALA A 88 -9.11 -14.84 13.78
CA ALA A 88 -7.69 -14.53 13.72
C ALA A 88 -7.41 -13.09 14.15
N CYS A 89 -8.17 -12.11 13.62
CA CYS A 89 -7.99 -10.71 13.96
C CYS A 89 -8.27 -10.42 15.44
N ILE A 90 -9.42 -10.89 15.96
CA ILE A 90 -9.80 -10.63 17.36
C ILE A 90 -8.89 -11.34 18.38
N SER A 91 -8.14 -12.35 17.95
CA SER A 91 -7.14 -13.05 18.78
C SER A 91 -5.70 -12.54 18.60
N GLY A 92 -5.51 -11.39 17.90
CA GLY A 92 -4.19 -10.78 17.68
C GLY A 92 -3.31 -11.52 16.67
N ARG A 93 -3.92 -12.32 15.79
CA ARG A 93 -3.24 -13.06 14.71
C ARG A 93 -3.66 -12.57 13.33
N GLU A 94 -3.64 -11.26 13.14
CA GLU A 94 -4.11 -10.60 11.90
C GLU A 94 -3.36 -11.07 10.65
N ASN A 95 -2.11 -11.49 10.81
CA ASN A 95 -1.27 -12.03 9.73
C ASN A 95 -1.86 -13.27 9.04
N ILE A 96 -2.78 -13.97 9.70
CA ILE A 96 -3.50 -15.13 9.13
C ILE A 96 -4.98 -14.82 8.86
N CYS A 97 -5.37 -13.57 8.78
CA CYS A 97 -6.71 -13.17 8.33
C CYS A 97 -6.98 -13.72 6.93
N SER A 98 -8.09 -14.45 6.76
CA SER A 98 -8.44 -15.10 5.49
C SER A 98 -8.72 -14.11 4.34
N THR A 99 -9.12 -12.89 4.69
CA THR A 99 -9.42 -11.80 3.73
C THR A 99 -8.39 -10.69 3.76
N ARG A 100 -7.18 -10.98 4.28
CA ARG A 100 -6.12 -9.96 4.31
C ARG A 100 -5.73 -9.52 2.90
N GLN A 101 -5.40 -8.26 2.79
CA GLN A 101 -4.80 -7.65 1.60
C GLN A 101 -3.49 -6.97 2.00
N ILE A 102 -2.66 -6.69 1.03
CA ILE A 102 -1.40 -5.98 1.24
C ILE A 102 -1.36 -4.80 0.28
N ILE A 103 -1.00 -3.63 0.79
CA ILE A 103 -0.73 -2.44 -0.03
C ILE A 103 0.37 -2.79 -1.05
N SER A 104 0.28 -2.28 -2.26
CA SER A 104 1.12 -2.62 -3.41
C SER A 104 1.00 -4.05 -3.94
N MET A 105 -0.13 -4.68 -3.69
CA MET A 105 -0.46 -6.00 -4.23
C MET A 105 -1.94 -5.98 -4.65
N ALA A 106 -2.24 -6.29 -5.91
CA ALA A 106 -3.59 -6.23 -6.43
C ALA A 106 -4.62 -6.87 -5.46
N PRO A 107 -5.77 -6.24 -5.24
CA PRO A 107 -6.30 -5.05 -5.91
C PRO A 107 -5.87 -3.70 -5.29
N ARG A 108 -4.89 -3.67 -4.38
CA ARG A 108 -4.48 -2.43 -3.71
C ARG A 108 -3.20 -1.87 -4.34
N GLU A 109 -3.25 -0.59 -4.65
CA GLU A 109 -2.09 0.19 -5.06
C GLU A 109 -1.13 0.45 -3.88
N GLY A 110 0.12 0.78 -4.20
CA GLY A 110 1.15 1.20 -3.25
C GLY A 110 1.10 2.67 -2.91
#